data_967ad024d2b5c7627bf9b4469cbf24d4
#
_entry.id   967ad024d2b5c7627bf9b4469cbf24d4
#
_cell.length_a   1.000
_cell.length_b   1.000
_cell.length_c   1.000
_cell.angle_alpha   90.00
_cell.angle_beta   90.00
_cell.angle_gamma   90.00
#
_symmetry.space_group_name_H-M   'P 1'
#
loop_
_entity.id
_entity.type
_entity.pdbx_description
1 polymer ?
#
loop_
_entity_poly.entity_id
_entity_poly.type
_entity_poly.pdbx_seq_one_letter_code
_entity_poly.pdbx_strand_id
1 'polypeptide(L)'
;MSISPTQPKILKAGILPMVCLAAGLVFAAPAQAEWANLRGPNMDGAIEGVGMTAPWPDSGLERVWAKRLGTGFASTTVVGDHLYTAGFSDDEDHVYCLNVKTGEQVWQFSYPETIFDRSHEGGPASTPASDGEHVYILSRTGKFICIDAQTGEEQWRHHVVDDWGSEVPRWGYSGSPLIVDDKVLVDAGLTVAMDKKTGEVIWKSKNYGSAYNTPMVETIHGQKVVITFNGTGLTLLDYADGAELAVYPWPTNYSVNSCTPILHDNHIFFSSSYGQGGAMVKVNDDFSLDAVWETKEFNNHFNASVLHDVYLYGYHGHYGRSENALRCFDFETGEVMWEEPSISRGSVLLIDGHVVALSGNGELVLIEPNPEEFTAVSRFQALGGKCWTESAVADGMIFVRNNEAGNLFAYRLTGQG
;
A
#
# COMPACT_ATOMS: atom_id res chain seq x y z
N MET A 1 -88.28 -52.48 -21.19
CA MET A 1 -87.58 -51.34 -20.78
C MET A 1 -86.23 -51.82 -20.18
N SER A 2 -85.21 -51.78 -20.97
CA SER A 2 -83.87 -52.29 -20.60
C SER A 2 -82.90 -51.09 -20.63
N ILE A 3 -82.27 -50.80 -19.52
CA ILE A 3 -81.30 -49.74 -19.36
C ILE A 3 -79.93 -50.41 -19.36
N SER A 4 -79.09 -50.07 -20.36
CA SER A 4 -77.73 -50.53 -20.48
C SER A 4 -76.81 -49.57 -19.72
N PRO A 5 -75.77 -50.07 -18.95
CA PRO A 5 -74.84 -49.16 -18.28
C PRO A 5 -73.69 -48.82 -19.20
N THR A 6 -73.36 -47.52 -19.26
CA THR A 6 -72.20 -46.91 -19.90
C THR A 6 -70.89 -47.10 -19.06
N GLN A 7 -69.85 -47.63 -19.67
CA GLN A 7 -68.53 -47.74 -19.09
C GLN A 7 -67.73 -46.40 -19.18
N PRO A 8 -66.93 -46.02 -18.20
CA PRO A 8 -66.08 -44.84 -18.25
C PRO A 8 -64.81 -45.07 -19.10
N LYS A 9 -64.48 -44.07 -19.92
CA LYS A 9 -63.24 -44.00 -20.70
C LYS A 9 -62.03 -43.68 -19.79
N ILE A 10 -61.04 -44.55 -19.78
CA ILE A 10 -59.77 -44.34 -19.14
C ILE A 10 -58.91 -43.39 -20.00
N LEU A 11 -58.58 -42.18 -19.47
CA LEU A 11 -57.62 -41.28 -20.06
C LEU A 11 -56.23 -41.79 -19.74
N LYS A 12 -55.44 -42.10 -20.77
CA LYS A 12 -54.00 -42.39 -20.63
C LYS A 12 -53.25 -41.07 -20.39
N ALA A 13 -52.71 -40.93 -19.19
CA ALA A 13 -51.77 -39.83 -18.88
C ALA A 13 -50.43 -40.09 -19.58
N GLY A 14 -50.02 -39.19 -20.47
CA GLY A 14 -48.70 -39.20 -21.09
C GLY A 14 -47.67 -38.70 -20.07
N ILE A 15 -46.64 -39.50 -19.83
CA ILE A 15 -45.46 -39.12 -19.05
C ILE A 15 -44.57 -38.28 -19.94
N LEU A 16 -44.46 -36.96 -19.64
CA LEU A 16 -43.41 -36.08 -20.19
C LEU A 16 -42.07 -36.39 -19.50
N PRO A 17 -40.96 -36.55 -20.23
CA PRO A 17 -39.69 -36.67 -19.59
C PRO A 17 -39.24 -35.32 -18.97
N MET A 18 -39.00 -35.32 -17.67
CA MET A 18 -38.42 -34.21 -16.92
C MET A 18 -36.94 -34.09 -17.27
N VAL A 19 -36.58 -33.14 -18.11
CA VAL A 19 -35.16 -32.79 -18.37
C VAL A 19 -34.65 -32.05 -17.17
N CYS A 20 -33.85 -32.72 -16.31
CA CYS A 20 -33.07 -32.05 -15.28
C CYS A 20 -31.95 -31.25 -15.94
N LEU A 21 -32.10 -29.93 -16.05
CA LEU A 21 -30.99 -29.03 -16.29
C LEU A 21 -30.11 -29.02 -15.01
N ALA A 22 -29.01 -29.71 -15.02
CA ALA A 22 -27.94 -29.52 -14.03
C ALA A 22 -27.33 -28.14 -14.26
N ALA A 23 -27.74 -27.13 -13.50
CA ALA A 23 -27.04 -25.86 -13.41
C ALA A 23 -25.67 -26.15 -12.74
N GLY A 24 -24.61 -26.22 -13.51
CA GLY A 24 -23.26 -26.24 -13.00
C GLY A 24 -23.02 -24.92 -12.26
N LEU A 25 -22.91 -25.00 -10.93
CA LEU A 25 -22.34 -23.92 -10.14
C LEU A 25 -20.88 -23.77 -10.57
N VAL A 26 -20.61 -22.79 -11.41
CA VAL A 26 -19.26 -22.30 -11.64
C VAL A 26 -18.87 -21.61 -10.32
N PHE A 27 -18.13 -22.31 -9.48
CA PHE A 27 -17.39 -21.64 -8.40
C PHE A 27 -16.39 -20.72 -9.09
N ALA A 28 -16.69 -19.41 -9.09
CA ALA A 28 -15.67 -18.42 -9.37
C ALA A 28 -14.54 -18.68 -8.36
N ALA A 29 -13.33 -18.89 -8.84
CA ALA A 29 -12.15 -18.87 -7.98
C ALA A 29 -12.22 -17.56 -7.18
N PRO A 30 -11.85 -17.56 -5.89
CA PRO A 30 -11.80 -16.32 -5.12
C PRO A 30 -10.95 -15.33 -5.91
N ALA A 31 -11.46 -14.11 -6.10
CA ALA A 31 -10.71 -13.05 -6.73
C ALA A 31 -9.41 -12.93 -5.95
N GLN A 32 -8.29 -13.16 -6.64
CA GLN A 32 -6.98 -13.08 -6.04
C GLN A 32 -6.82 -11.66 -5.48
N ALA A 33 -6.38 -11.53 -4.23
CA ALA A 33 -6.28 -10.25 -3.58
C ALA A 33 -5.33 -9.36 -4.40
N GLU A 34 -5.88 -8.28 -4.95
CA GLU A 34 -5.13 -7.30 -5.72
C GLU A 34 -4.32 -6.41 -4.76
N TRP A 35 -3.09 -6.06 -5.15
CA TRP A 35 -2.24 -5.12 -4.43
C TRP A 35 -2.19 -3.80 -5.20
N ALA A 36 -3.37 -3.20 -5.42
CA ALA A 36 -3.58 -2.09 -6.37
C ALA A 36 -3.00 -0.75 -5.93
N ASN A 37 -2.77 -0.57 -4.63
CA ASN A 37 -2.22 0.65 -4.03
C ASN A 37 -0.97 0.34 -3.20
N LEU A 38 -0.21 1.37 -2.84
CA LEU A 38 0.85 1.25 -1.86
C LEU A 38 0.29 0.66 -0.56
N ARG A 39 0.98 -0.35 0.01
CA ARG A 39 0.58 -1.08 1.23
C ARG A 39 -0.70 -1.93 1.08
N GLY A 40 -1.06 -2.29 -0.13
CA GLY A 40 -2.11 -3.27 -0.40
C GLY A 40 -3.53 -2.72 -0.48
N PRO A 41 -4.53 -3.61 -0.46
CA PRO A 41 -5.92 -3.26 -0.75
C PRO A 41 -6.52 -2.26 0.24
N ASN A 42 -6.13 -2.32 1.51
CA ASN A 42 -6.61 -1.43 2.57
C ASN A 42 -5.57 -0.38 2.99
N MET A 43 -4.42 -0.31 2.32
CA MET A 43 -3.30 0.58 2.66
C MET A 43 -2.73 0.39 4.08
N ASP A 44 -3.03 -0.71 4.74
CA ASP A 44 -2.64 -1.05 6.10
C ASP A 44 -1.40 -1.99 6.17
N GLY A 45 -0.95 -2.50 5.03
CA GLY A 45 0.16 -3.46 4.94
C GLY A 45 -0.24 -4.87 5.34
N ALA A 46 -1.55 -5.16 5.45
CA ALA A 46 -2.07 -6.46 5.82
C ALA A 46 -2.75 -7.17 4.65
N ILE A 47 -2.62 -8.49 4.61
CA ILE A 47 -3.27 -9.36 3.63
C ILE A 47 -3.51 -10.74 4.22
N GLU A 48 -4.70 -11.27 3.96
CA GLU A 48 -5.14 -12.60 4.38
C GLU A 48 -5.44 -13.49 3.17
N GLY A 49 -5.41 -14.80 3.37
CA GLY A 49 -5.76 -15.78 2.34
C GLY A 49 -4.69 -15.99 1.27
N VAL A 50 -3.45 -15.61 1.55
CA VAL A 50 -2.29 -15.87 0.68
C VAL A 50 -1.96 -17.36 0.67
N GLY A 51 -2.17 -18.06 1.78
CA GLY A 51 -1.78 -19.45 1.99
C GLY A 51 -0.28 -19.58 2.24
N MET A 52 0.29 -18.61 2.95
CA MET A 52 1.71 -18.59 3.28
C MET A 52 2.12 -19.83 4.09
N THR A 53 3.17 -20.52 3.65
CA THR A 53 3.75 -21.62 4.42
C THR A 53 4.62 -21.08 5.54
N ALA A 54 4.37 -21.51 6.77
CA ALA A 54 5.16 -21.19 7.96
C ALA A 54 5.46 -22.50 8.75
N PRO A 55 6.70 -22.72 9.25
CA PRO A 55 7.92 -21.94 8.98
C PRO A 55 8.40 -22.06 7.53
N TRP A 56 9.20 -21.10 7.09
CA TRP A 56 9.89 -21.18 5.80
C TRP A 56 10.99 -22.24 5.84
N PRO A 57 11.39 -22.85 4.68
CA PRO A 57 12.52 -23.77 4.62
C PRO A 57 13.83 -23.12 5.12
N ASP A 58 14.75 -23.90 5.70
CA ASP A 58 16.06 -23.44 6.13
C ASP A 58 16.88 -22.80 5.00
N SER A 59 16.64 -23.20 3.75
CA SER A 59 17.25 -22.60 2.54
C SER A 59 16.67 -21.23 2.16
N GLY A 60 15.65 -20.75 2.87
CA GLY A 60 14.83 -19.60 2.49
C GLY A 60 13.74 -19.93 1.48
N LEU A 61 13.00 -18.89 1.08
CA LEU A 61 11.94 -18.99 0.07
C LEU A 61 12.51 -19.19 -1.34
N GLU A 62 11.78 -19.88 -2.19
CA GLU A 62 12.11 -20.03 -3.62
C GLU A 62 12.03 -18.67 -4.32
N ARG A 63 13.13 -18.22 -4.93
CA ARG A 63 13.12 -17.06 -5.81
C ARG A 63 12.57 -17.44 -7.18
N VAL A 64 11.37 -16.94 -7.51
CA VAL A 64 10.68 -17.23 -8.77
C VAL A 64 11.32 -16.48 -9.93
N TRP A 65 11.56 -15.18 -9.76
CA TRP A 65 12.22 -14.35 -10.77
C TRP A 65 12.94 -13.15 -10.13
N ALA A 66 13.75 -12.49 -10.96
CA ALA A 66 14.46 -11.27 -10.62
C ALA A 66 14.47 -10.29 -11.81
N LYS A 67 14.31 -8.99 -11.54
CA LYS A 67 14.37 -7.92 -12.54
C LYS A 67 15.20 -6.76 -12.01
N ARG A 68 16.01 -6.16 -12.86
CA ARG A 68 16.71 -4.91 -12.57
C ARG A 68 15.90 -3.74 -13.17
N LEU A 69 15.60 -2.74 -12.33
CA LEU A 69 14.73 -1.61 -12.66
C LEU A 69 15.45 -0.25 -12.69
N GLY A 70 16.71 -0.20 -12.21
CA GLY A 70 17.39 1.06 -11.94
C GLY A 70 17.14 1.59 -10.53
N THR A 71 17.82 2.69 -10.19
CA THR A 71 17.77 3.29 -8.85
C THR A 71 16.36 3.77 -8.50
N GLY A 72 15.97 3.65 -7.24
CA GLY A 72 14.68 4.18 -6.76
C GLY A 72 14.11 3.46 -5.55
N PHE A 73 13.04 4.03 -5.01
CA PHE A 73 12.36 3.60 -3.79
C PHE A 73 10.89 3.22 -4.05
N ALA A 74 10.41 3.32 -5.29
CA ALA A 74 9.06 2.88 -5.63
C ALA A 74 8.86 1.40 -5.31
N SER A 75 7.78 1.09 -4.60
CA SER A 75 7.31 -0.27 -4.36
C SER A 75 6.65 -0.82 -5.62
N THR A 76 5.89 -1.89 -5.48
CA THR A 76 5.12 -2.50 -6.55
C THR A 76 3.64 -2.49 -6.23
N THR A 77 2.82 -2.36 -7.27
CA THR A 77 1.39 -2.65 -7.23
C THR A 77 1.06 -3.75 -8.22
N VAL A 78 0.03 -4.53 -7.93
CA VAL A 78 -0.37 -5.68 -8.75
C VAL A 78 -1.87 -5.66 -8.96
N VAL A 79 -2.26 -5.73 -10.25
CA VAL A 79 -3.66 -5.85 -10.66
C VAL A 79 -3.75 -6.93 -11.73
N GLY A 80 -4.46 -8.01 -11.46
CA GLY A 80 -4.52 -9.18 -12.32
C GLY A 80 -3.13 -9.79 -12.56
N ASP A 81 -2.76 -10.02 -13.80
CA ASP A 81 -1.45 -10.57 -14.18
C ASP A 81 -0.33 -9.50 -14.34
N HIS A 82 -0.61 -8.23 -14.00
CA HIS A 82 0.31 -7.12 -14.21
C HIS A 82 0.85 -6.55 -12.90
N LEU A 83 2.16 -6.38 -12.84
CA LEU A 83 2.89 -5.72 -11.77
C LEU A 83 3.44 -4.38 -12.28
N TYR A 84 3.17 -3.30 -11.55
CA TYR A 84 3.64 -1.96 -11.89
C TYR A 84 4.63 -1.46 -10.85
N THR A 85 5.70 -0.81 -11.30
CA THR A 85 6.74 -0.21 -10.46
C THR A 85 7.50 0.85 -11.26
N ALA A 86 8.46 1.55 -10.61
CA ALA A 86 9.25 2.56 -11.30
C ALA A 86 10.74 2.50 -10.89
N GLY A 87 11.61 2.99 -11.76
CA GLY A 87 13.06 3.09 -11.51
C GLY A 87 13.67 4.20 -12.35
N PHE A 88 14.91 4.57 -12.03
CA PHE A 88 15.65 5.63 -12.72
C PHE A 88 16.94 5.08 -13.34
N SER A 89 17.16 5.40 -14.61
CA SER A 89 18.43 5.22 -15.32
C SER A 89 18.49 6.18 -16.51
N ASP A 90 19.69 6.48 -17.00
CA ASP A 90 19.90 7.25 -18.22
C ASP A 90 19.18 8.61 -18.25
N ASP A 91 19.14 9.31 -17.09
CA ASP A 91 18.47 10.60 -16.88
C ASP A 91 16.93 10.58 -17.11
N GLU A 92 16.33 9.39 -16.99
CA GLU A 92 14.89 9.19 -17.14
C GLU A 92 14.32 8.37 -15.96
N ASP A 93 13.08 8.65 -15.58
CA ASP A 93 12.24 7.74 -14.86
C ASP A 93 11.55 6.79 -15.82
N HIS A 94 11.51 5.53 -15.44
CA HIS A 94 10.85 4.46 -16.17
C HIS A 94 9.75 3.89 -15.31
N VAL A 95 8.52 3.90 -15.82
CA VAL A 95 7.40 3.13 -15.25
C VAL A 95 7.33 1.82 -16.00
N TYR A 96 7.34 0.72 -15.27
CA TYR A 96 7.34 -0.63 -15.83
C TYR A 96 6.01 -1.32 -15.58
N CYS A 97 5.50 -2.00 -16.59
CA CYS A 97 4.52 -3.07 -16.45
C CYS A 97 5.23 -4.40 -16.69
N LEU A 98 5.17 -5.28 -15.71
CA LEU A 98 5.77 -6.61 -15.78
C LEU A 98 4.66 -7.66 -15.62
N ASN A 99 4.85 -8.83 -16.24
CA ASN A 99 4.04 -9.99 -15.90
C ASN A 99 4.36 -10.44 -14.47
N VAL A 100 3.37 -10.52 -13.59
CA VAL A 100 3.56 -10.81 -12.16
C VAL A 100 4.22 -12.17 -11.91
N LYS A 101 3.91 -13.18 -12.75
CA LYS A 101 4.38 -14.56 -12.59
C LYS A 101 5.80 -14.80 -13.09
N THR A 102 6.22 -14.06 -14.15
CA THR A 102 7.50 -14.30 -14.83
C THR A 102 8.51 -13.18 -14.69
N GLY A 103 8.08 -11.95 -14.30
CA GLY A 103 8.91 -10.76 -14.29
C GLY A 103 9.25 -10.22 -15.70
N GLU A 104 8.67 -10.80 -16.74
CA GLU A 104 8.85 -10.32 -18.12
C GLU A 104 8.19 -8.95 -18.31
N GLN A 105 8.88 -8.07 -19.01
CA GLN A 105 8.38 -6.72 -19.28
C GLN A 105 7.29 -6.76 -20.36
N VAL A 106 6.10 -6.26 -20.02
CA VAL A 106 4.98 -6.08 -20.94
C VAL A 106 5.16 -4.76 -21.70
N TRP A 107 5.35 -3.67 -20.96
CA TRP A 107 5.67 -2.35 -21.51
C TRP A 107 6.52 -1.53 -20.55
N GLN A 108 7.07 -0.42 -21.05
CA GLN A 108 7.79 0.59 -20.30
C GLN A 108 7.41 1.96 -20.83
N PHE A 109 7.06 2.86 -19.94
CA PHE A 109 6.88 4.28 -20.21
C PHE A 109 8.03 5.06 -19.59
N SER A 110 8.66 5.95 -20.33
CA SER A 110 9.84 6.71 -19.88
C SER A 110 9.63 8.20 -20.07
N TYR A 111 10.16 9.00 -19.14
CA TYR A 111 10.16 10.45 -19.22
C TYR A 111 11.41 11.04 -18.58
N PRO A 112 11.96 12.16 -19.12
CA PRO A 112 13.11 12.83 -18.55
C PRO A 112 12.84 13.28 -17.11
N GLU A 113 13.77 13.01 -16.19
CA GLU A 113 13.63 13.37 -14.78
C GLU A 113 15.00 13.60 -14.11
N THR A 114 15.05 14.39 -13.04
CA THR A 114 16.25 14.66 -12.25
C THR A 114 16.38 13.65 -11.11
N ILE A 115 17.57 13.12 -10.84
CA ILE A 115 17.76 12.03 -9.87
C ILE A 115 17.45 12.39 -8.41
N PHE A 116 17.65 13.62 -7.96
CA PHE A 116 17.43 14.05 -6.56
C PHE A 116 18.20 13.21 -5.51
N ASP A 117 19.48 13.03 -5.71
CA ASP A 117 20.39 12.20 -4.89
C ASP A 117 20.87 12.88 -3.59
N ARG A 118 20.03 13.73 -2.98
CA ARG A 118 20.35 14.45 -1.74
C ARG A 118 20.24 13.51 -0.53
N SER A 119 21.35 13.10 0.03
CA SER A 119 21.47 12.24 1.23
C SER A 119 21.11 10.77 1.02
N HIS A 120 20.64 10.37 -0.16
CA HIS A 120 20.34 9.00 -0.57
C HIS A 120 20.47 8.87 -2.09
N GLU A 121 20.23 7.69 -2.64
CA GLU A 121 20.48 7.35 -4.06
C GLU A 121 19.57 8.09 -5.04
N GLY A 122 18.48 8.68 -4.59
CA GLY A 122 17.49 9.33 -5.45
C GLY A 122 16.64 8.33 -6.25
N GLY A 123 16.10 8.77 -7.37
CA GLY A 123 15.19 8.00 -8.19
C GLY A 123 13.72 8.09 -7.71
N PRO A 124 12.74 7.46 -8.41
CA PRO A 124 11.33 7.53 -8.08
C PRO A 124 11.05 6.90 -6.72
N ALA A 125 10.30 7.60 -5.88
CA ALA A 125 9.87 7.14 -4.56
C ALA A 125 8.35 6.92 -4.48
N SER A 126 7.57 7.62 -5.31
CA SER A 126 6.15 7.34 -5.50
C SER A 126 5.96 5.96 -6.13
N THR A 127 5.08 5.17 -5.57
CA THR A 127 4.68 3.86 -6.12
C THR A 127 3.52 4.07 -7.09
N PRO A 128 3.57 3.52 -8.30
CA PRO A 128 2.44 3.59 -9.22
C PRO A 128 1.18 2.96 -8.59
N ALA A 129 0.00 3.56 -8.80
CA ALA A 129 -1.28 2.96 -8.47
C ALA A 129 -2.00 2.56 -9.76
N SER A 130 -2.77 1.47 -9.75
CA SER A 130 -3.49 1.01 -10.94
C SER A 130 -4.88 0.48 -10.60
N ASP A 131 -5.86 0.73 -11.49
CA ASP A 131 -7.19 0.13 -11.46
C ASP A 131 -7.39 -0.94 -12.57
N GLY A 132 -6.29 -1.29 -13.27
CA GLY A 132 -6.31 -2.21 -14.40
C GLY A 132 -6.69 -1.56 -15.74
N GLU A 133 -7.29 -0.37 -15.75
CA GLU A 133 -7.52 0.45 -16.95
C GLU A 133 -6.41 1.50 -17.10
N HIS A 134 -5.97 2.09 -15.98
CA HIS A 134 -4.97 3.17 -15.93
C HIS A 134 -3.90 2.88 -14.88
N VAL A 135 -2.74 3.51 -15.08
CA VAL A 135 -1.64 3.56 -14.10
C VAL A 135 -1.31 5.02 -13.84
N TYR A 136 -1.21 5.39 -12.56
CA TYR A 136 -0.92 6.76 -12.14
C TYR A 136 0.39 6.80 -11.38
N ILE A 137 1.18 7.85 -11.61
CA ILE A 137 2.43 8.08 -10.89
C ILE A 137 2.66 9.57 -10.67
N LEU A 138 3.19 9.94 -9.49
CA LEU A 138 3.70 11.28 -9.20
C LEU A 138 5.22 11.26 -9.25
N SER A 139 5.84 12.02 -10.16
CA SER A 139 7.29 12.15 -10.20
C SER A 139 7.79 13.02 -9.03
N ARG A 140 9.06 12.87 -8.69
CA ARG A 140 9.68 13.63 -7.60
C ARG A 140 9.76 15.15 -7.84
N THR A 141 9.62 15.61 -9.09
CA THR A 141 9.56 17.05 -9.43
C THR A 141 8.13 17.56 -9.58
N GLY A 142 7.12 16.67 -9.60
CA GLY A 142 5.72 17.07 -9.62
C GLY A 142 4.96 16.76 -10.91
N LYS A 143 5.50 15.97 -11.83
CA LYS A 143 4.74 15.44 -12.95
C LYS A 143 3.78 14.37 -12.43
N PHE A 144 2.48 14.61 -12.53
CA PHE A 144 1.45 13.63 -12.21
C PHE A 144 0.88 13.08 -13.51
N ILE A 145 1.10 11.80 -13.77
CA ILE A 145 0.93 11.19 -15.09
C ILE A 145 -0.05 10.03 -14.99
N CYS A 146 -1.00 9.99 -15.92
CA CYS A 146 -1.87 8.85 -16.18
C CYS A 146 -1.43 8.14 -17.46
N ILE A 147 -1.29 6.83 -17.36
CA ILE A 147 -0.81 5.94 -18.42
C ILE A 147 -1.90 4.87 -18.65
N ASP A 148 -2.17 4.52 -19.88
CA ASP A 148 -3.03 3.39 -20.22
C ASP A 148 -2.37 2.07 -19.75
N ALA A 149 -3.07 1.29 -18.95
CA ALA A 149 -2.51 0.09 -18.34
C ALA A 149 -2.22 -1.04 -19.33
N GLN A 150 -2.86 -1.04 -20.50
CA GLN A 150 -2.69 -2.06 -21.54
C GLN A 150 -1.56 -1.73 -22.51
N THR A 151 -1.45 -0.46 -22.88
CA THR A 151 -0.53 -0.01 -23.96
C THR A 151 0.74 0.66 -23.44
N GLY A 152 0.71 1.21 -22.21
CA GLY A 152 1.79 2.02 -21.67
C GLY A 152 1.82 3.45 -22.27
N GLU A 153 0.78 3.89 -22.98
CA GLU A 153 0.69 5.22 -23.56
C GLU A 153 0.15 6.24 -22.56
N GLU A 154 0.73 7.45 -22.58
CA GLU A 154 0.25 8.55 -21.74
C GLU A 154 -1.15 8.99 -22.19
N GLN A 155 -2.07 9.10 -21.20
CA GLN A 155 -3.44 9.56 -21.44
C GLN A 155 -3.58 11.05 -21.11
N TRP A 156 -3.09 11.46 -19.95
CA TRP A 156 -3.09 12.84 -19.50
C TRP A 156 -1.97 13.10 -18.48
N ARG A 157 -1.65 14.36 -18.27
CA ARG A 157 -0.61 14.80 -17.35
C ARG A 157 -0.97 16.14 -16.72
N HIS A 158 -0.62 16.28 -15.42
CA HIS A 158 -0.55 17.55 -14.70
C HIS A 158 0.87 17.80 -14.19
N HIS A 159 1.14 19.03 -13.80
CA HIS A 159 2.34 19.37 -13.06
C HIS A 159 1.94 20.08 -11.76
N VAL A 160 2.05 19.39 -10.61
CA VAL A 160 1.47 19.85 -9.33
C VAL A 160 2.02 21.22 -8.89
N VAL A 161 3.26 21.58 -9.30
CA VAL A 161 3.84 22.90 -9.01
C VAL A 161 3.21 23.97 -9.89
N ASP A 162 3.18 23.77 -11.20
CA ASP A 162 2.75 24.78 -12.17
C ASP A 162 1.23 24.95 -12.15
N ASP A 163 0.48 23.85 -12.05
CA ASP A 163 -0.98 23.85 -12.15
C ASP A 163 -1.65 24.22 -10.82
N TRP A 164 -1.01 23.89 -9.68
CA TRP A 164 -1.67 24.01 -8.38
C TRP A 164 -0.87 24.79 -7.33
N GLY A 165 0.33 25.27 -7.67
CA GLY A 165 1.17 26.09 -6.76
C GLY A 165 1.75 25.29 -5.60
N SER A 166 1.96 24.00 -5.77
CA SER A 166 2.65 23.16 -4.79
C SER A 166 4.15 23.50 -4.75
N GLU A 167 4.82 23.13 -3.66
CA GLU A 167 6.26 23.29 -3.52
C GLU A 167 6.94 21.94 -3.43
N VAL A 168 7.99 21.74 -4.24
CA VAL A 168 8.75 20.47 -4.22
C VAL A 168 9.45 20.32 -2.87
N PRO A 169 9.16 19.26 -2.11
CA PRO A 169 9.82 19.03 -0.83
C PRO A 169 11.30 18.70 -1.00
N ARG A 170 12.07 18.79 0.09
CA ARG A 170 13.54 18.69 0.07
C ARG A 170 14.08 17.48 -0.70
N TRP A 171 13.42 16.33 -0.63
CA TRP A 171 13.84 15.08 -1.30
C TRP A 171 12.93 14.68 -2.47
N GLY A 172 12.15 15.65 -2.98
CA GLY A 172 11.16 15.40 -4.04
C GLY A 172 9.86 14.82 -3.50
N TYR A 173 8.82 14.78 -4.32
CA TYR A 173 7.59 14.10 -3.95
C TYR A 173 7.79 12.58 -3.90
N SER A 174 7.22 11.95 -2.89
CA SER A 174 7.26 10.49 -2.69
C SER A 174 5.90 9.88 -2.33
N GLY A 175 4.91 10.71 -2.02
CA GLY A 175 3.53 10.24 -1.85
C GLY A 175 3.02 9.57 -3.13
N SER A 176 2.33 8.46 -2.99
CA SER A 176 1.77 7.71 -4.10
C SER A 176 0.35 8.18 -4.40
N PRO A 177 -0.11 8.07 -5.67
CA PRO A 177 -1.51 8.28 -6.00
C PRO A 177 -2.39 7.25 -5.30
N LEU A 178 -3.65 7.63 -5.02
CA LEU A 178 -4.66 6.73 -4.46
C LEU A 178 -5.89 6.73 -5.37
N ILE A 179 -6.34 5.55 -5.76
CA ILE A 179 -7.56 5.38 -6.56
C ILE A 179 -8.69 4.95 -5.63
N VAL A 180 -9.79 5.73 -5.63
CA VAL A 180 -11.01 5.42 -4.89
C VAL A 180 -12.21 5.76 -5.75
N ASP A 181 -13.10 4.81 -5.98
CA ASP A 181 -14.29 4.94 -6.81
C ASP A 181 -13.92 5.42 -8.25
N ASP A 182 -14.47 6.57 -8.64
CA ASP A 182 -14.22 7.25 -9.92
C ASP A 182 -13.10 8.31 -9.87
N LYS A 183 -12.41 8.42 -8.72
CA LYS A 183 -11.40 9.46 -8.49
C LYS A 183 -10.01 8.88 -8.35
N VAL A 184 -9.03 9.68 -8.74
CA VAL A 184 -7.63 9.53 -8.32
C VAL A 184 -7.25 10.74 -7.45
N LEU A 185 -6.66 10.46 -6.30
CA LEU A 185 -6.21 11.47 -5.35
C LEU A 185 -4.68 11.54 -5.33
N VAL A 186 -4.14 12.73 -5.17
CA VAL A 186 -2.72 12.97 -4.92
C VAL A 186 -2.56 14.03 -3.84
N ASP A 187 -1.62 13.85 -2.92
CA ASP A 187 -1.20 14.87 -1.96
C ASP A 187 0.18 15.44 -2.36
N ALA A 188 0.21 16.73 -2.59
CA ALA A 188 1.42 17.48 -2.91
C ALA A 188 1.49 18.76 -2.06
N GLY A 189 1.08 18.66 -0.78
CA GLY A 189 0.90 19.78 0.15
C GLY A 189 -0.52 20.34 0.12
N LEU A 190 -1.22 20.16 -0.97
CA LEU A 190 -2.66 20.21 -1.07
C LEU A 190 -3.11 18.87 -1.65
N THR A 191 -4.23 18.38 -1.18
CA THR A 191 -4.83 17.17 -1.75
C THR A 191 -5.71 17.57 -2.92
N VAL A 192 -5.53 16.88 -4.05
CA VAL A 192 -6.31 17.10 -5.27
C VAL A 192 -7.02 15.80 -5.62
N ALA A 193 -8.33 15.85 -5.81
CA ALA A 193 -9.11 14.77 -6.38
C ALA A 193 -9.49 15.09 -7.82
N MET A 194 -9.28 14.15 -8.70
CA MET A 194 -9.54 14.26 -10.13
C MET A 194 -10.40 13.09 -10.61
N ASP A 195 -11.17 13.32 -11.66
CA ASP A 195 -11.74 12.22 -12.42
C ASP A 195 -10.59 11.35 -12.96
N LYS A 196 -10.58 10.09 -12.63
CA LYS A 196 -9.47 9.20 -12.93
C LYS A 196 -9.25 8.98 -14.43
N LYS A 197 -10.29 9.12 -15.27
CA LYS A 197 -10.22 8.89 -16.72
C LYS A 197 -9.77 10.15 -17.48
N THR A 198 -10.30 11.30 -17.09
CA THR A 198 -10.07 12.55 -17.83
C THR A 198 -8.96 13.43 -17.25
N GLY A 199 -8.62 13.23 -15.97
CA GLY A 199 -7.73 14.11 -15.25
C GLY A 199 -8.35 15.46 -14.85
N GLU A 200 -9.67 15.66 -15.10
CA GLU A 200 -10.34 16.87 -14.68
C GLU A 200 -10.39 16.99 -13.16
N VAL A 201 -9.99 18.15 -12.63
CA VAL A 201 -10.00 18.41 -11.19
C VAL A 201 -11.44 18.52 -10.69
N ILE A 202 -11.82 17.67 -9.75
CA ILE A 202 -13.12 17.69 -9.08
C ILE A 202 -13.08 18.67 -7.92
N TRP A 203 -12.06 18.55 -7.07
CA TRP A 203 -11.82 19.49 -5.97
C TRP A 203 -10.33 19.55 -5.56
N LYS A 204 -9.98 20.61 -4.88
CA LYS A 204 -8.66 20.81 -4.24
C LYS A 204 -8.87 21.29 -2.81
N SER A 205 -8.10 20.76 -1.87
CA SER A 205 -8.02 21.30 -0.52
C SER A 205 -7.24 22.63 -0.49
N LYS A 206 -7.17 23.28 0.67
CA LYS A 206 -6.17 24.31 0.91
C LYS A 206 -4.77 23.68 0.98
N ASN A 207 -3.73 24.51 0.88
CA ASN A 207 -2.34 24.05 1.00
C ASN A 207 -1.94 23.95 2.48
N TYR A 208 -1.51 22.76 2.91
CA TYR A 208 -1.02 22.43 4.25
C TYR A 208 0.50 22.27 4.31
N GLY A 209 1.19 22.48 3.18
CA GLY A 209 2.63 22.24 3.02
C GLY A 209 2.94 20.81 2.58
N SER A 210 3.85 20.69 1.61
CA SER A 210 4.26 19.41 1.06
C SER A 210 5.00 18.55 2.09
N ALA A 211 4.68 17.27 2.13
CA ALA A 211 5.37 16.23 2.88
C ALA A 211 5.62 15.02 1.97
N TYR A 212 5.64 13.81 2.53
CA TYR A 212 6.05 12.59 1.79
C TYR A 212 5.02 11.47 1.89
N ASN A 213 3.87 11.78 2.46
CA ASN A 213 2.80 10.82 2.73
C ASN A 213 1.93 10.53 1.50
N THR A 214 1.38 9.32 1.46
CA THR A 214 0.30 8.93 0.55
C THR A 214 -1.04 9.17 1.24
N PRO A 215 -2.01 9.86 0.61
CA PRO A 215 -3.34 10.03 1.18
C PRO A 215 -4.03 8.67 1.32
N MET A 216 -4.93 8.54 2.29
CA MET A 216 -5.80 7.39 2.44
C MET A 216 -7.26 7.85 2.55
N VAL A 217 -8.20 6.97 2.23
CA VAL A 217 -9.64 7.25 2.34
C VAL A 217 -10.29 6.16 3.17
N GLU A 218 -10.93 6.61 4.25
CA GLU A 218 -11.57 5.74 5.21
C GLU A 218 -13.01 6.17 5.50
N THR A 219 -13.81 5.28 6.06
CA THR A 219 -15.16 5.63 6.53
C THR A 219 -15.12 5.85 8.04
N ILE A 220 -15.31 7.10 8.47
CA ILE A 220 -15.35 7.49 9.89
C ILE A 220 -16.75 8.05 10.17
N HIS A 221 -17.42 7.56 11.20
CA HIS A 221 -18.79 7.95 11.57
C HIS A 221 -19.81 7.92 10.38
N GLY A 222 -19.59 6.97 9.45
CA GLY A 222 -20.44 6.81 8.26
C GLY A 222 -20.17 7.78 7.11
N GLN A 223 -19.16 8.64 7.21
CA GLN A 223 -18.70 9.56 6.17
C GLN A 223 -17.35 9.12 5.60
N LYS A 224 -17.19 9.18 4.26
CA LYS A 224 -15.87 9.00 3.64
C LYS A 224 -14.98 10.21 3.92
N VAL A 225 -13.81 9.96 4.51
CA VAL A 225 -12.83 10.98 4.93
C VAL A 225 -11.50 10.69 4.26
N VAL A 226 -10.88 11.73 3.70
CA VAL A 226 -9.48 11.66 3.26
C VAL A 226 -8.60 11.99 4.45
N ILE A 227 -7.67 11.11 4.75
CA ILE A 227 -6.67 11.28 5.81
C ILE A 227 -5.34 11.56 5.14
N THR A 228 -4.71 12.70 5.44
CA THR A 228 -3.37 13.05 4.96
C THR A 228 -2.44 13.39 6.12
N PHE A 229 -1.16 13.11 5.94
CA PHE A 229 -0.12 13.45 6.92
C PHE A 229 0.91 14.37 6.27
N ASN A 230 0.55 15.63 6.15
CA ASN A 230 1.20 16.70 5.38
C ASN A 230 2.15 17.56 6.22
N GLY A 231 2.63 18.69 5.66
CA GLY A 231 3.58 19.56 6.34
C GLY A 231 3.05 20.23 7.63
N THR A 232 1.74 20.41 7.75
CA THR A 232 1.09 20.92 8.97
C THR A 232 0.91 19.83 10.03
N GLY A 233 0.65 18.58 9.61
CA GLY A 233 0.36 17.46 10.50
C GLY A 233 -0.68 16.52 9.93
N LEU A 234 -1.45 15.84 10.81
CA LEU A 234 -2.56 14.99 10.42
C LEU A 234 -3.75 15.86 10.02
N THR A 235 -4.30 15.66 8.84
CA THR A 235 -5.42 16.44 8.32
C THR A 235 -6.53 15.50 7.85
N LEU A 236 -7.76 15.80 8.25
CA LEU A 236 -8.98 15.11 7.80
C LEU A 236 -9.74 16.02 6.84
N LEU A 237 -10.08 15.51 5.67
CA LEU A 237 -10.85 16.24 4.65
C LEU A 237 -12.12 15.45 4.30
N ASP A 238 -13.19 16.14 3.97
CA ASP A 238 -14.35 15.51 3.36
C ASP A 238 -14.00 14.97 1.96
N TYR A 239 -14.25 13.70 1.72
CA TYR A 239 -13.97 13.07 0.43
C TYR A 239 -14.82 13.64 -0.71
N ALA A 240 -15.99 14.20 -0.40
CA ALA A 240 -16.91 14.70 -1.41
C ALA A 240 -16.42 15.99 -2.09
N ASP A 241 -15.85 16.91 -1.32
CA ASP A 241 -15.51 18.26 -1.78
C ASP A 241 -14.15 18.80 -1.33
N GLY A 242 -13.39 18.03 -0.52
CA GLY A 242 -12.08 18.41 0.00
C GLY A 242 -12.13 19.45 1.13
N ALA A 243 -13.30 19.71 1.71
CA ALA A 243 -13.44 20.61 2.85
C ALA A 243 -12.68 20.06 4.07
N GLU A 244 -12.01 20.97 4.80
CA GLU A 244 -11.32 20.61 6.05
C GLU A 244 -12.33 20.21 7.11
N LEU A 245 -12.20 19.00 7.64
CA LEU A 245 -12.93 18.51 8.80
C LEU A 245 -12.16 18.78 10.09
N ALA A 246 -10.86 18.43 10.11
CA ALA A 246 -10.00 18.66 11.26
C ALA A 246 -8.51 18.71 10.87
N VAL A 247 -7.71 19.31 11.74
CA VAL A 247 -6.24 19.30 11.68
C VAL A 247 -5.69 19.06 13.07
N TYR A 248 -4.79 18.07 13.20
CA TYR A 248 -3.97 17.88 14.38
C TYR A 248 -2.53 18.34 14.06
N PRO A 249 -2.04 19.44 14.64
CA PRO A 249 -0.73 20.00 14.31
C PRO A 249 0.40 19.03 14.68
N TRP A 250 1.25 18.69 13.72
CA TRP A 250 2.41 17.83 13.93
C TRP A 250 3.58 18.28 13.05
N PRO A 251 4.12 19.48 13.31
CA PRO A 251 5.19 20.03 12.51
C PRO A 251 6.50 19.26 12.76
N THR A 252 7.19 18.93 11.68
CA THR A 252 8.47 18.25 11.75
C THR A 252 9.55 19.04 11.01
N ASN A 253 10.83 18.82 11.37
CA ASN A 253 11.93 19.37 10.60
C ASN A 253 11.90 18.78 9.17
N TYR A 254 11.94 19.64 8.16
CA TYR A 254 11.87 19.28 6.75
C TYR A 254 10.56 18.59 6.32
N SER A 255 9.48 18.75 7.08
CA SER A 255 8.17 18.14 6.82
C SER A 255 8.23 16.63 6.60
N VAL A 256 9.03 15.91 7.43
CA VAL A 256 9.23 14.45 7.30
C VAL A 256 8.06 13.61 7.80
N ASN A 257 6.85 14.00 7.44
CA ASN A 257 5.63 13.25 7.65
C ASN A 257 5.43 12.33 6.44
N SER A 258 5.86 11.08 6.56
CA SER A 258 5.96 10.14 5.42
C SER A 258 5.25 8.82 5.65
N CYS A 259 5.04 8.41 6.90
CA CYS A 259 4.38 7.14 7.19
C CYS A 259 2.87 7.26 6.99
N THR A 260 2.26 6.24 6.39
CA THR A 260 0.80 6.13 6.31
C THR A 260 0.23 6.02 7.72
N PRO A 261 -0.74 6.87 8.11
CA PRO A 261 -1.45 6.72 9.37
C PRO A 261 -2.20 5.39 9.46
N ILE A 262 -2.51 4.94 10.66
CA ILE A 262 -3.28 3.72 10.90
C ILE A 262 -4.58 4.10 11.62
N LEU A 263 -5.70 3.78 11.00
CA LEU A 263 -7.03 3.97 11.60
C LEU A 263 -7.51 2.65 12.20
N HIS A 264 -7.94 2.67 13.46
CA HIS A 264 -8.63 1.58 14.14
C HIS A 264 -9.65 2.13 15.13
N ASP A 265 -10.91 1.69 15.03
CA ASP A 265 -12.00 2.10 15.94
C ASP A 265 -12.08 3.62 16.20
N ASN A 266 -12.07 4.43 15.15
CA ASN A 266 -12.05 5.90 15.21
C ASN A 266 -10.83 6.50 15.94
N HIS A 267 -9.76 5.75 16.10
CA HIS A 267 -8.47 6.23 16.59
C HIS A 267 -7.46 6.20 15.45
N ILE A 268 -6.70 7.28 15.31
CA ILE A 268 -5.67 7.37 14.27
C ILE A 268 -4.31 7.45 14.94
N PHE A 269 -3.48 6.45 14.66
CA PHE A 269 -2.05 6.48 14.99
C PHE A 269 -1.27 7.07 13.82
N PHE A 270 -0.31 7.94 14.12
CA PHE A 270 0.67 8.46 13.16
C PHE A 270 2.00 8.72 13.86
N SER A 271 3.08 8.68 13.09
CA SER A 271 4.44 8.82 13.63
C SER A 271 5.38 9.45 12.62
N SER A 272 6.35 10.18 13.13
CA SER A 272 7.42 10.79 12.35
C SER A 272 8.77 10.56 13.01
N SER A 273 9.83 10.49 12.21
CA SER A 273 11.19 10.39 12.69
C SER A 273 11.77 11.75 13.15
N TYR A 274 13.08 11.88 13.21
CA TYR A 274 13.84 13.04 13.67
C TYR A 274 13.57 13.41 15.14
N GLY A 275 13.19 12.42 15.97
CA GLY A 275 12.88 12.60 17.38
C GLY A 275 11.52 13.28 17.63
N GLN A 276 10.67 13.32 16.62
CA GLN A 276 9.30 13.84 16.77
C GLN A 276 8.42 12.85 17.53
N GLY A 277 8.54 11.54 17.23
CA GLY A 277 7.75 10.50 17.90
C GLY A 277 6.47 10.15 17.17
N GLY A 278 5.51 9.64 17.94
CA GLY A 278 4.20 9.27 17.45
C GLY A 278 3.10 9.73 18.38
N ALA A 279 1.87 9.75 17.88
CA ALA A 279 0.68 10.08 18.62
C ALA A 279 -0.49 9.21 18.19
N MET A 280 -1.42 9.02 19.09
CA MET A 280 -2.76 8.53 18.79
C MET A 280 -3.78 9.60 19.11
N VAL A 281 -4.66 9.86 18.17
CA VAL A 281 -5.78 10.77 18.34
C VAL A 281 -7.10 10.02 18.16
N LYS A 282 -8.10 10.40 18.96
CA LYS A 282 -9.48 9.97 18.78
C LYS A 282 -10.21 10.95 17.87
N VAL A 283 -10.94 10.43 16.90
CA VAL A 283 -11.86 11.20 16.06
C VAL A 283 -13.24 11.19 16.72
N ASN A 284 -13.70 12.36 17.16
CA ASN A 284 -15.02 12.53 17.77
C ASN A 284 -16.13 12.59 16.70
N ASP A 285 -17.41 12.51 17.13
CA ASP A 285 -18.57 12.53 16.22
C ASP A 285 -18.67 13.81 15.37
N ASP A 286 -18.10 14.92 15.82
CA ASP A 286 -18.00 16.20 15.11
C ASP A 286 -16.69 16.36 14.31
N PHE A 287 -15.91 15.27 14.18
CA PHE A 287 -14.57 15.21 13.59
C PHE A 287 -13.47 15.95 14.34
N SER A 288 -13.74 16.58 15.50
CA SER A 288 -12.66 17.10 16.34
C SER A 288 -11.70 15.99 16.76
N LEU A 289 -10.41 16.33 16.94
CA LEU A 289 -9.33 15.38 17.24
C LEU A 289 -8.83 15.62 18.67
N ASP A 290 -8.97 14.61 19.53
CA ASP A 290 -8.45 14.62 20.88
C ASP A 290 -7.23 13.69 20.98
N ALA A 291 -6.11 14.20 21.52
CA ALA A 291 -4.95 13.38 21.81
C ALA A 291 -5.29 12.33 22.87
N VAL A 292 -5.04 11.06 22.57
CA VAL A 292 -5.11 9.97 23.55
C VAL A 292 -3.77 9.82 24.25
N TRP A 293 -2.69 9.76 23.46
CA TRP A 293 -1.33 9.76 23.94
C TRP A 293 -0.36 10.31 22.87
N GLU A 294 0.79 10.82 23.33
CA GLU A 294 1.94 11.18 22.52
C GLU A 294 3.20 10.57 23.14
N THR A 295 4.12 10.10 22.31
CA THR A 295 5.35 9.45 22.77
C THR A 295 6.56 9.79 21.90
N LYS A 296 7.75 9.77 22.50
CA LYS A 296 9.04 9.82 21.77
C LYS A 296 9.64 8.43 21.53
N GLU A 297 9.03 7.41 22.11
CA GLU A 297 9.53 6.03 22.07
C GLU A 297 9.23 5.31 20.75
N PHE A 298 8.46 5.93 19.84
CA PHE A 298 8.17 5.34 18.54
C PHE A 298 8.31 6.38 17.43
N ASN A 299 9.33 6.20 16.61
CA ASN A 299 9.70 7.12 15.53
C ASN A 299 9.76 6.33 14.21
N ASN A 300 8.65 6.20 13.49
CA ASN A 300 8.70 5.70 12.11
C ASN A 300 9.40 6.72 11.21
N HIS A 301 10.25 6.26 10.29
CA HIS A 301 10.99 7.17 9.41
C HIS A 301 10.28 7.34 8.06
N PHE A 302 10.13 6.28 7.29
CA PHE A 302 9.49 6.31 5.96
C PHE A 302 8.60 5.10 5.70
N ASN A 303 8.73 4.00 6.45
CA ASN A 303 7.86 2.84 6.33
C ASN A 303 6.91 2.78 7.52
N ALA A 304 5.63 2.61 7.25
CA ALA A 304 4.61 2.55 8.27
C ALA A 304 4.61 1.20 9.01
N SER A 305 4.03 1.19 10.19
CA SER A 305 3.80 -0.02 10.98
C SER A 305 2.61 -0.83 10.44
N VAL A 306 2.45 -2.05 10.94
CA VAL A 306 1.23 -2.85 10.78
C VAL A 306 0.58 -3.03 12.15
N LEU A 307 -0.74 -3.12 12.15
CA LEU A 307 -1.54 -3.39 13.36
C LEU A 307 -2.02 -4.83 13.32
N HIS A 308 -1.77 -5.58 14.39
CA HIS A 308 -2.35 -6.91 14.61
C HIS A 308 -2.97 -6.92 15.99
N ASP A 309 -4.26 -7.25 16.06
CA ASP A 309 -5.10 -7.06 17.25
C ASP A 309 -5.00 -5.61 17.75
N VAL A 310 -4.40 -5.40 18.91
CA VAL A 310 -4.16 -4.08 19.50
C VAL A 310 -2.67 -3.73 19.61
N TYR A 311 -1.82 -4.36 18.80
CA TYR A 311 -0.39 -4.15 18.84
C TYR A 311 0.15 -3.69 17.48
N LEU A 312 0.98 -2.64 17.52
CA LEU A 312 1.71 -2.12 16.38
C LEU A 312 3.08 -2.80 16.26
N TYR A 313 3.42 -3.24 15.06
CA TYR A 313 4.74 -3.73 14.72
C TYR A 313 5.37 -2.81 13.68
N GLY A 314 6.51 -2.21 13.99
CA GLY A 314 7.13 -1.26 13.09
C GLY A 314 8.54 -0.86 13.48
N TYR A 315 9.22 -0.17 12.57
CA TYR A 315 10.59 0.26 12.79
C TYR A 315 10.64 1.57 13.55
N HIS A 316 11.41 1.57 14.63
CA HIS A 316 11.77 2.76 15.39
C HIS A 316 13.15 3.26 14.95
N GLY A 317 13.34 4.58 14.95
CA GLY A 317 14.65 5.19 14.86
C GLY A 317 14.82 6.15 13.69
N HIS A 318 16.07 6.57 13.49
CA HIS A 318 16.45 7.56 12.49
C HIS A 318 17.70 7.12 11.75
N TYR A 319 17.78 7.42 10.44
CA TYR A 319 18.99 7.16 9.65
C TYR A 319 20.24 7.78 10.28
N GLY A 320 21.31 6.97 10.39
CA GLY A 320 22.59 7.39 10.93
C GLY A 320 22.68 7.41 12.46
N ARG A 321 21.66 6.94 13.19
CA ARG A 321 21.68 6.76 14.65
C ARG A 321 21.70 5.28 15.04
N SER A 322 22.17 4.99 16.26
CA SER A 322 22.27 3.62 16.79
C SER A 322 20.96 3.04 17.31
N GLU A 323 19.93 3.87 17.47
CA GLU A 323 18.66 3.53 18.11
C GLU A 323 17.65 2.99 17.10
N ASN A 324 18.07 2.18 16.13
CA ASN A 324 17.17 1.62 15.15
C ASN A 324 16.82 0.17 15.52
N ALA A 325 15.54 -0.13 15.63
CA ALA A 325 15.05 -1.44 15.99
C ALA A 325 13.67 -1.70 15.38
N LEU A 326 13.31 -2.97 15.26
CA LEU A 326 11.90 -3.35 15.16
C LEU A 326 11.30 -3.33 16.56
N ARG A 327 10.11 -2.78 16.72
CA ARG A 327 9.38 -2.71 17.99
C ARG A 327 7.98 -3.25 17.87
N CYS A 328 7.53 -3.91 18.93
CA CYS A 328 6.12 -4.11 19.22
C CYS A 328 5.67 -3.01 20.20
N PHE A 329 4.50 -2.49 19.97
CA PHE A 329 3.99 -1.32 20.68
C PHE A 329 2.50 -1.49 20.94
N ASP A 330 2.06 -1.26 22.16
CA ASP A 330 0.64 -1.31 22.51
C ASP A 330 -0.07 -0.09 21.89
N PHE A 331 -1.10 -0.35 21.07
CA PHE A 331 -1.83 0.69 20.35
C PHE A 331 -2.63 1.59 21.27
N GLU A 332 -3.24 1.03 22.33
CA GLU A 332 -4.12 1.77 23.21
C GLU A 332 -3.34 2.66 24.21
N THR A 333 -2.20 2.15 24.73
CA THR A 333 -1.45 2.82 25.78
C THR A 333 -0.25 3.61 25.31
N GLY A 334 0.29 3.27 24.14
CA GLY A 334 1.53 3.85 23.64
C GLY A 334 2.79 3.29 24.31
N GLU A 335 2.73 2.14 24.96
CA GLU A 335 3.87 1.49 25.63
C GLU A 335 4.65 0.56 24.70
N VAL A 336 5.97 0.56 24.82
CA VAL A 336 6.85 -0.39 24.12
C VAL A 336 6.75 -1.75 24.82
N MET A 337 6.32 -2.77 24.08
CA MET A 337 6.23 -4.13 24.59
C MET A 337 7.59 -4.84 24.52
N TRP A 338 8.27 -4.75 23.37
CA TRP A 338 9.62 -5.26 23.19
C TRP A 338 10.35 -4.52 22.05
N GLU A 339 11.66 -4.68 22.01
CA GLU A 339 12.56 -4.13 21.00
C GLU A 339 13.53 -5.17 20.47
N GLU A 340 13.70 -5.26 19.14
CA GLU A 340 14.65 -6.14 18.46
C GLU A 340 15.64 -5.33 17.62
N PRO A 341 16.85 -5.02 18.14
CA PRO A 341 17.80 -4.17 17.46
C PRO A 341 18.55 -4.85 16.31
N SER A 342 18.52 -6.18 16.20
CA SER A 342 19.17 -6.89 15.09
C SER A 342 18.44 -6.69 13.76
N ILE A 343 17.18 -6.27 13.80
CA ILE A 343 16.35 -5.98 12.61
C ILE A 343 16.08 -4.48 12.57
N SER A 344 16.72 -3.78 11.67
CA SER A 344 16.60 -2.33 11.61
C SER A 344 16.26 -1.84 10.21
N ARG A 345 15.42 -0.80 10.13
CA ARG A 345 15.06 -0.07 8.91
C ARG A 345 14.67 -0.98 7.76
N GLY A 346 13.48 -0.89 7.29
CA GLY A 346 12.99 -1.71 6.19
C GLY A 346 11.47 -1.59 6.13
N SER A 347 10.79 -2.60 5.66
CA SER A 347 9.33 -2.64 5.61
C SER A 347 8.76 -3.78 6.45
N VAL A 348 7.51 -3.59 6.89
CA VAL A 348 6.78 -4.58 7.69
C VAL A 348 5.43 -4.82 7.04
N LEU A 349 5.05 -6.09 6.88
CA LEU A 349 3.75 -6.54 6.41
C LEU A 349 3.13 -7.51 7.42
N LEU A 350 1.82 -7.62 7.41
CA LEU A 350 1.07 -8.66 8.10
C LEU A 350 0.48 -9.61 7.03
N ILE A 351 0.92 -10.86 7.03
CA ILE A 351 0.55 -11.84 6.00
C ILE A 351 0.02 -13.09 6.71
N ASP A 352 -1.24 -13.45 6.46
CA ASP A 352 -1.90 -14.61 7.08
C ASP A 352 -1.64 -14.69 8.60
N GLY A 353 -1.80 -13.55 9.30
CA GLY A 353 -1.63 -13.42 10.74
C GLY A 353 -0.18 -13.43 11.24
N HIS A 354 0.84 -13.42 10.38
CA HIS A 354 2.25 -13.32 10.77
C HIS A 354 2.85 -11.98 10.36
N VAL A 355 3.74 -11.45 11.20
CA VAL A 355 4.53 -10.25 10.83
C VAL A 355 5.70 -10.68 9.96
N VAL A 356 5.82 -10.09 8.77
CA VAL A 356 6.93 -10.30 7.83
C VAL A 356 7.72 -9.01 7.72
N ALA A 357 8.94 -9.01 8.23
CA ALA A 357 9.83 -7.86 8.22
C ALA A 357 10.94 -8.03 7.17
N LEU A 358 11.09 -7.04 6.29
CA LEU A 358 12.28 -6.88 5.47
C LEU A 358 13.21 -5.90 6.19
N SER A 359 14.41 -6.33 6.53
CA SER A 359 15.40 -5.46 7.15
C SER A 359 16.07 -4.52 6.13
N GLY A 360 16.65 -3.42 6.60
CA GLY A 360 17.31 -2.45 5.73
C GLY A 360 18.55 -2.96 4.96
N ASN A 361 19.03 -4.15 5.27
CA ASN A 361 20.11 -4.85 4.57
C ASN A 361 19.62 -6.10 3.80
N GLY A 362 18.30 -6.28 3.70
CA GLY A 362 17.67 -7.26 2.82
C GLY A 362 17.47 -8.65 3.40
N GLU A 363 17.47 -8.80 4.71
CA GLU A 363 17.03 -10.02 5.38
C GLU A 363 15.51 -10.02 5.52
N LEU A 364 14.84 -11.08 5.11
CA LEU A 364 13.43 -11.35 5.41
C LEU A 364 13.34 -12.17 6.70
N VAL A 365 12.45 -11.72 7.60
CA VAL A 365 12.18 -12.37 8.89
C VAL A 365 10.70 -12.59 9.05
N LEU A 366 10.30 -13.83 9.28
CA LEU A 366 8.96 -14.24 9.67
C LEU A 366 8.88 -14.22 11.20
N ILE A 367 7.93 -13.51 11.73
CA ILE A 367 7.82 -13.23 13.17
C ILE A 367 6.42 -13.66 13.64
N GLU A 368 6.38 -14.41 14.75
CA GLU A 368 5.14 -14.65 15.47
C GLU A 368 4.66 -13.35 16.13
N PRO A 369 3.44 -12.86 15.86
CA PRO A 369 2.93 -11.64 16.49
C PRO A 369 2.60 -11.92 17.98
N ASN A 370 3.60 -11.79 18.82
CA ASN A 370 3.49 -11.99 20.27
C ASN A 370 3.92 -10.68 20.98
N PRO A 371 3.06 -10.05 21.79
CA PRO A 371 3.42 -8.83 22.50
C PRO A 371 4.36 -9.08 23.70
N GLU A 372 4.46 -10.31 24.22
CA GLU A 372 5.27 -10.61 25.39
C GLU A 372 6.76 -10.68 25.06
N GLU A 373 7.10 -11.23 23.86
CA GLU A 373 8.49 -11.38 23.44
C GLU A 373 8.63 -11.46 21.92
N PHE A 374 9.78 -11.04 21.41
CA PHE A 374 10.14 -11.23 20.00
C PHE A 374 10.47 -12.69 19.71
N THR A 375 9.77 -13.30 18.75
CA THR A 375 10.03 -14.66 18.27
C THR A 375 10.14 -14.70 16.75
N ALA A 376 11.36 -14.91 16.23
CA ALA A 376 11.56 -15.18 14.81
C ALA A 376 11.25 -16.64 14.50
N VAL A 377 10.25 -16.89 13.66
CA VAL A 377 9.87 -18.23 13.18
C VAL A 377 10.83 -18.70 12.09
N SER A 378 11.21 -17.82 11.18
CA SER A 378 12.16 -18.09 10.10
C SER A 378 12.86 -16.81 9.66
N ARG A 379 14.06 -16.92 9.10
CA ARG A 379 14.79 -15.79 8.53
C ARG A 379 15.76 -16.23 7.45
N PHE A 380 15.95 -15.42 6.41
CA PHE A 380 16.99 -15.63 5.39
C PHE A 380 17.36 -14.33 4.68
N GLN A 381 18.57 -14.30 4.11
CA GLN A 381 19.04 -13.16 3.31
C GLN A 381 18.38 -13.20 1.92
N ALA A 382 17.36 -12.38 1.70
CA ALA A 382 16.62 -12.33 0.44
C ALA A 382 17.38 -11.57 -0.65
N LEU A 383 17.97 -10.43 -0.31
CA LEU A 383 18.75 -9.60 -1.24
C LEU A 383 19.81 -8.81 -0.47
N GLY A 384 20.76 -8.22 -1.18
CA GLY A 384 21.81 -7.38 -0.57
C GLY A 384 21.61 -5.90 -0.87
N GLY A 385 22.40 -5.05 -0.19
CA GLY A 385 22.35 -3.60 -0.34
C GLY A 385 21.27 -2.94 0.52
N LYS A 386 20.99 -1.66 0.26
CA LYS A 386 19.99 -0.90 0.99
C LYS A 386 18.57 -1.28 0.54
N CYS A 387 17.72 -1.69 1.48
CA CYS A 387 16.35 -2.16 1.24
C CYS A 387 15.37 -1.33 2.08
N TRP A 388 15.01 -0.15 1.58
CA TRP A 388 14.08 0.77 2.24
C TRP A 388 12.72 0.86 1.57
N THR A 389 12.55 0.13 0.46
CA THR A 389 11.28 0.06 -0.27
C THR A 389 10.28 -0.80 0.50
N GLU A 390 9.03 -0.36 0.56
CA GLU A 390 7.92 -1.19 1.05
C GLU A 390 7.83 -2.48 0.22
N SER A 391 7.68 -3.61 0.89
CA SER A 391 7.40 -4.89 0.23
C SER A 391 5.95 -4.94 -0.24
N ALA A 392 5.64 -5.84 -1.17
CA ALA A 392 4.29 -6.06 -1.67
C ALA A 392 4.00 -7.56 -1.77
N VAL A 393 2.72 -7.94 -1.74
CA VAL A 393 2.29 -9.34 -1.81
C VAL A 393 1.16 -9.50 -2.80
N ALA A 394 1.34 -10.40 -3.76
CA ALA A 394 0.28 -10.80 -4.68
C ALA A 394 0.62 -12.14 -5.32
N ASP A 395 -0.37 -12.85 -5.86
CA ASP A 395 -0.21 -14.13 -6.57
C ASP A 395 0.62 -15.17 -5.79
N GLY A 396 0.46 -15.20 -4.43
CA GLY A 396 1.21 -16.10 -3.56
C GLY A 396 2.70 -15.80 -3.46
N MET A 397 3.12 -14.60 -3.84
CA MET A 397 4.52 -14.16 -3.82
C MET A 397 4.69 -12.87 -3.01
N ILE A 398 5.88 -12.70 -2.41
CA ILE A 398 6.35 -11.44 -1.88
C ILE A 398 7.37 -10.81 -2.82
N PHE A 399 7.22 -9.51 -3.05
CA PHE A 399 8.10 -8.70 -3.88
C PHE A 399 8.95 -7.80 -2.99
N VAL A 400 10.27 -7.95 -3.11
CA VAL A 400 11.26 -7.20 -2.33
C VAL A 400 12.28 -6.53 -3.23
N ARG A 401 12.73 -5.31 -2.86
CA ARG A 401 13.59 -4.50 -3.71
C ARG A 401 14.73 -3.85 -2.93
N ASN A 402 15.92 -3.79 -3.51
CA ASN A 402 16.98 -2.87 -3.06
C ASN A 402 16.96 -1.57 -3.88
N ASN A 403 17.49 -0.50 -3.28
CA ASN A 403 17.31 0.86 -3.82
C ASN A 403 18.36 1.24 -4.85
N GLU A 404 19.65 1.03 -4.59
CA GLU A 404 20.75 1.49 -5.45
C GLU A 404 20.80 0.75 -6.78
N ALA A 405 20.81 -0.57 -6.75
CA ALA A 405 20.83 -1.40 -7.95
C ALA A 405 19.44 -1.57 -8.57
N GLY A 406 18.38 -1.30 -7.79
CA GLY A 406 16.99 -1.47 -8.19
C GLY A 406 16.64 -2.91 -8.55
N ASN A 407 17.25 -3.89 -7.88
CA ASN A 407 16.87 -5.29 -8.07
C ASN A 407 15.55 -5.56 -7.37
N LEU A 408 14.56 -5.99 -8.14
CA LEU A 408 13.27 -6.50 -7.66
C LEU A 408 13.27 -8.02 -7.75
N PHE A 409 13.01 -8.68 -6.63
CA PHE A 409 12.93 -10.14 -6.54
C PHE A 409 11.53 -10.57 -6.12
N ALA A 410 11.00 -11.60 -6.76
CA ALA A 410 9.78 -12.28 -6.37
C ALA A 410 10.12 -13.61 -5.69
N TYR A 411 9.61 -13.80 -4.47
CA TYR A 411 9.75 -15.03 -3.72
C TYR A 411 8.39 -15.67 -3.48
N ARG A 412 8.31 -16.99 -3.64
CA ARG A 412 7.09 -17.78 -3.41
C ARG A 412 6.83 -17.93 -1.91
N LEU A 413 5.66 -17.50 -1.46
CA LEU A 413 5.19 -17.64 -0.07
C LEU A 413 4.46 -18.96 0.16
N THR A 414 3.80 -19.50 -0.86
CA THR A 414 3.01 -20.74 -0.78
C THR A 414 3.89 -21.96 -0.99
N GLY A 415 3.54 -23.09 -0.35
CA GLY A 415 4.20 -24.36 -0.64
C GLY A 415 4.08 -24.75 -2.11
N GLN A 416 5.05 -25.53 -2.62
CA GLN A 416 4.90 -26.17 -3.94
C GLN A 416 3.72 -27.15 -3.86
N GLY A 417 2.68 -26.90 -4.64
CA GLY A 417 1.51 -27.76 -4.77
C GLY A 417 1.82 -29.07 -5.50
#